data_eb532c80d59b309013879e640732d231
#
_entry.id   eb532c80d59b309013879e640732d231
#
_cell.length_a   1.000
_cell.length_b   1.000
_cell.length_c   1.000
_cell.angle_alpha   90.00
_cell.angle_beta   90.00
_cell.angle_gamma   90.00
#
_symmetry.space_group_name_H-M   'P 1'
#
loop_
_entity.id
_entity.type
_entity.pdbx_description
1 polymer ?
#
loop_
_entity_poly.entity_id
_entity_poly.type
_entity_poly.pdbx_seq_one_letter_code
_entity_poly.pdbx_strand_id
1 'polypeptide(L)'
;IYACEALHRSGISPTRESRTLVRKNGSPTARLERLVQEIKSVLNEAISSGGSTLNDFASVDGTLGYFAHKFTVYGREDEPCLKEGCGGVIERITQSNRSTFLCPRCQN
;
A
#
# COMPACT_ATOMS: atom_id res chain seq x y z
N ILE A 1 2.90 6.38 -1.28
CA ILE A 1 2.06 5.62 -2.23
C ILE A 1 2.31 4.14 -2.10
N TYR A 2 3.53 3.71 -2.35
CA TYR A 2 3.85 2.28 -2.41
C TYR A 2 3.75 1.58 -1.05
N ALA A 3 4.09 2.28 0.03
CA ALA A 3 3.94 1.72 1.37
C ALA A 3 2.47 1.44 1.70
N CYS A 4 1.57 2.35 1.36
CA CYS A 4 0.13 2.14 1.57
C CYS A 4 -0.38 0.93 0.81
N GLU A 5 0.03 0.79 -0.46
CA GLU A 5 -0.37 -0.34 -1.30
C GLU A 5 0.16 -1.67 -0.76
N ALA A 6 1.44 -1.71 -0.35
CA ALA A 6 2.05 -2.92 0.20
C ALA A 6 1.40 -3.35 1.52
N LEU A 7 1.12 -2.40 2.40
CA LEU A 7 0.45 -2.69 3.67
C LEU A 7 -0.97 -3.22 3.45
N HIS A 8 -1.69 -2.65 2.50
CA HIS A 8 -3.01 -3.15 2.15
C HIS A 8 -2.96 -4.59 1.62
N ARG A 9 -2.04 -4.87 0.69
CA ARG A 9 -1.88 -6.21 0.13
C ARG A 9 -1.52 -7.25 1.17
N SER A 10 -0.71 -6.88 2.17
CA SER A 10 -0.29 -7.80 3.23
C SER A 10 -1.28 -7.88 4.40
N GLY A 11 -2.31 -7.02 4.41
CA GLY A 11 -3.30 -7.03 5.46
C GLY A 11 -2.83 -6.42 6.78
N ILE A 12 -1.79 -5.59 6.75
CA ILE A 12 -1.21 -4.97 7.94
C ILE A 12 -1.66 -3.52 8.03
N SER A 13 -2.15 -3.11 9.22
CA SER A 13 -2.52 -1.72 9.46
C SER A 13 -1.28 -0.84 9.54
N PRO A 14 -1.29 0.36 8.91
CA PRO A 14 -0.19 1.31 9.06
C PRO A 14 -0.05 1.86 10.49
N THR A 15 -1.05 1.64 11.35
CA THR A 15 -0.99 2.04 12.76
C THR A 15 -0.49 0.92 13.68
N ARG A 16 -0.23 -0.26 13.14
CA ARG A 16 0.27 -1.38 13.94
C ARG A 16 1.70 -1.12 14.39
N GLU A 17 1.99 -1.42 15.66
CA GLU A 17 3.36 -1.27 16.18
C GLU A 17 4.32 -2.21 15.46
N SER A 18 5.45 -1.67 14.99
CA SER A 18 6.43 -2.44 14.22
C SER A 18 7.00 -3.62 14.99
N ARG A 19 7.14 -3.50 16.33
CA ARG A 19 7.64 -4.58 17.17
C ARG A 19 6.80 -5.85 17.08
N THR A 20 5.53 -5.74 16.66
CA THR A 20 4.65 -6.90 16.53
C THR A 20 4.93 -7.71 15.28
N LEU A 21 5.81 -7.23 14.40
CA LEU A 21 6.20 -7.91 13.18
C LEU A 21 7.41 -8.83 13.38
N VAL A 22 8.03 -8.77 14.54
CA VAL A 22 9.15 -9.66 14.88
C VAL A 22 8.81 -10.44 16.14
N ARG A 23 9.41 -11.61 16.26
CA ARG A 23 9.27 -12.46 17.46
C ARG A 23 10.21 -11.99 18.54
N LYS A 24 10.03 -12.48 19.78
CA LYS A 24 10.89 -12.11 20.91
C LYS A 24 12.37 -12.39 20.66
N ASN A 25 12.69 -13.40 19.86
CA ASN A 25 14.07 -13.75 19.50
C ASN A 25 14.61 -12.97 18.31
N GLY A 26 13.86 -11.99 17.79
CA GLY A 26 14.28 -11.17 16.67
C GLY A 26 13.98 -11.75 15.28
N SER A 27 13.44 -12.98 15.21
CA SER A 27 13.10 -13.56 13.91
C SER A 27 11.82 -12.95 13.35
N PRO A 28 11.66 -12.89 12.01
CA PRO A 28 10.47 -12.31 11.41
C PRO A 28 9.23 -13.18 11.61
N THR A 29 8.08 -12.53 11.77
CA THR A 29 6.79 -13.21 11.74
C THR A 29 6.35 -13.45 10.30
N ALA A 30 5.34 -14.31 10.10
CA ALA A 30 4.76 -14.53 8.77
C ALA A 30 4.23 -13.21 8.16
N ARG A 31 3.71 -12.31 9.00
CA ARG A 31 3.25 -10.99 8.55
C ARG A 31 4.38 -10.17 7.97
N LEU A 32 5.54 -10.15 8.62
CA LEU A 32 6.69 -9.40 8.13
C LEU A 32 7.20 -9.99 6.82
N GLU A 33 7.30 -11.30 6.73
CA GLU A 33 7.72 -11.96 5.49
C GLU A 33 6.78 -11.64 4.33
N ARG A 34 5.47 -11.66 4.59
CA ARG A 34 4.46 -11.28 3.60
C ARG A 34 4.62 -9.84 3.16
N LEU A 35 4.84 -8.92 4.12
CA LEU A 35 5.03 -7.51 3.81
C LEU A 35 6.23 -7.29 2.91
N VAL A 36 7.37 -7.94 3.20
CA VAL A 36 8.58 -7.81 2.37
C VAL A 36 8.29 -8.25 0.94
N GLN A 37 7.60 -9.37 0.76
CA GLN A 37 7.25 -9.83 -0.58
C GLN A 37 6.31 -8.87 -1.31
N GLU A 38 5.33 -8.32 -0.60
CA GLU A 38 4.40 -7.37 -1.21
C GLU A 38 5.07 -6.05 -1.56
N ILE A 39 6.04 -5.59 -0.76
CA ILE A 39 6.84 -4.41 -1.10
C ILE A 39 7.57 -4.64 -2.43
N LYS A 40 8.22 -5.79 -2.59
CA LYS A 40 8.92 -6.13 -3.83
C LYS A 40 7.96 -6.20 -5.01
N SER A 41 6.81 -6.82 -4.83
CA SER A 41 5.79 -6.93 -5.88
C SER A 41 5.27 -5.56 -6.31
N VAL A 42 4.92 -4.70 -5.35
CA VAL A 42 4.42 -3.37 -5.64
C VAL A 42 5.44 -2.54 -6.41
N LEU A 43 6.71 -2.56 -5.97
CA LEU A 43 7.76 -1.80 -6.62
C LEU A 43 8.05 -2.32 -8.04
N ASN A 44 8.05 -3.64 -8.22
CA ASN A 44 8.25 -4.23 -9.54
C ASN A 44 7.09 -3.89 -10.49
N GLU A 45 5.86 -3.93 -10.01
CA GLU A 45 4.71 -3.53 -10.81
C GLU A 45 4.76 -2.05 -11.17
N ALA A 46 5.19 -1.21 -10.23
CA ALA A 46 5.34 0.23 -10.49
C ALA A 46 6.39 0.49 -11.57
N ILE A 47 7.53 -0.21 -11.51
CA ILE A 47 8.60 -0.09 -12.52
C ILE A 47 8.06 -0.54 -13.88
N SER A 48 7.41 -1.68 -13.94
CA SER A 48 6.83 -2.22 -15.19
C SER A 48 5.78 -1.31 -15.79
N SER A 49 5.09 -0.55 -14.96
CA SER A 49 4.04 0.40 -15.41
C SER A 49 4.59 1.78 -15.73
N GLY A 50 5.90 1.99 -15.65
CA GLY A 50 6.52 3.31 -15.89
C GLY A 50 6.35 4.28 -14.71
N GLY A 51 6.04 3.78 -13.51
CA GLY A 51 5.82 4.58 -12.32
C GLY A 51 4.38 5.08 -12.20
N SER A 52 4.16 5.94 -11.20
CA SER A 52 2.85 6.54 -10.94
C SER A 52 2.87 7.99 -11.38
N THR A 53 2.00 8.36 -12.30
CA THR A 53 1.87 9.75 -12.73
C THR A 53 0.71 10.41 -12.00
N LEU A 54 1.05 11.42 -11.21
CA LEU A 54 0.12 12.27 -10.50
C LEU A 54 0.33 13.70 -11.01
N ASN A 55 -0.73 14.46 -11.19
CA ASN A 55 -0.64 15.88 -11.55
C ASN A 55 0.22 16.15 -12.79
N ASP A 56 -0.03 15.47 -13.88
CA ASP A 56 0.61 15.69 -15.19
C ASP A 56 2.12 15.44 -15.26
N PHE A 57 2.72 14.84 -14.23
CA PHE A 57 4.11 14.43 -14.31
C PHE A 57 4.27 13.28 -15.31
N ALA A 58 5.23 13.41 -16.21
CA ALA A 58 5.54 12.39 -17.19
C ALA A 58 7.01 11.98 -17.06
N SER A 59 7.36 10.82 -17.60
CA SER A 59 8.75 10.39 -17.66
C SER A 59 9.54 11.25 -18.65
N VAL A 60 10.86 11.09 -18.66
CA VAL A 60 11.76 11.90 -19.50
C VAL A 60 11.40 11.83 -20.99
N ASP A 61 10.88 10.71 -21.44
CA ASP A 61 10.45 10.50 -22.83
C ASP A 61 9.00 10.94 -23.09
N GLY A 62 8.34 11.53 -22.11
CA GLY A 62 6.98 12.02 -22.23
C GLY A 62 5.90 10.99 -21.99
N THR A 63 6.23 9.74 -21.66
CA THR A 63 5.22 8.74 -21.34
C THR A 63 4.73 8.92 -19.91
N LEU A 64 3.43 8.65 -19.72
CA LEU A 64 2.80 8.71 -18.40
C LEU A 64 3.02 7.40 -17.65
N GLY A 65 3.16 7.50 -16.33
CA GLY A 65 3.17 6.33 -15.47
C GLY A 65 1.77 5.81 -15.24
N TYR A 66 1.56 4.52 -15.43
CA TYR A 66 0.23 3.91 -15.34
C TYR A 66 -0.03 3.18 -14.03
N PHE A 67 0.94 3.12 -13.11
CA PHE A 67 0.72 2.41 -11.85
C PHE A 67 -0.43 3.01 -11.03
N ALA A 68 -0.69 4.31 -11.15
CA ALA A 68 -1.80 4.96 -10.47
C ALA A 68 -3.16 4.31 -10.76
N HIS A 69 -3.31 3.68 -11.92
CA HIS A 69 -4.53 2.97 -12.29
C HIS A 69 -4.71 1.65 -11.54
N LYS A 70 -3.67 1.19 -10.85
CA LYS A 70 -3.67 -0.05 -10.07
C LYS A 70 -3.78 0.18 -8.57
N PHE A 71 -3.95 1.42 -8.13
CA PHE A 71 -4.05 1.72 -6.70
C PHE A 71 -5.26 1.03 -6.09
N THR A 72 -5.05 0.39 -4.95
CA THR A 72 -6.13 -0.25 -4.20
C THR A 72 -6.60 0.59 -3.02
N VAL A 73 -5.75 1.45 -2.48
CA VAL A 73 -6.09 2.33 -1.36
C VAL A 73 -5.69 3.78 -1.58
N TYR A 74 -4.54 4.04 -2.18
CA TYR A 74 -4.02 5.41 -2.28
C TYR A 74 -4.95 6.29 -3.12
N GLY A 75 -5.39 7.41 -2.52
CA GLY A 75 -6.30 8.32 -3.19
C GLY A 75 -7.74 7.83 -3.31
N ARG A 76 -8.10 6.75 -2.64
CA ARG A 76 -9.41 6.12 -2.77
C ARG A 76 -10.26 6.21 -1.50
N GLU A 77 -10.01 7.20 -0.66
CA GLU A 77 -10.83 7.40 0.53
C GLU A 77 -12.32 7.47 0.18
N ASP A 78 -13.13 6.89 1.05
CA ASP A 78 -14.58 6.75 0.91
C ASP A 78 -15.03 5.77 -0.19
N GLU A 79 -14.10 5.14 -0.90
CA GLU A 79 -14.42 4.12 -1.90
C GLU A 79 -14.39 2.72 -1.27
N PRO A 80 -15.13 1.76 -1.83
CA PRO A 80 -15.13 0.40 -1.30
C PRO A 80 -13.78 -0.29 -1.49
N CYS A 81 -13.40 -1.13 -0.51
CA CYS A 81 -12.20 -1.93 -0.60
C CYS A 81 -12.33 -2.95 -1.75
N LEU A 82 -11.28 -3.07 -2.55
CA LEU A 82 -11.28 -3.95 -3.71
C LEU A 82 -11.00 -5.42 -3.38
N LYS A 83 -10.58 -5.73 -2.15
CA LYS A 83 -10.37 -7.12 -1.76
C LYS A 83 -11.69 -7.87 -1.75
N GLU A 84 -11.72 -9.00 -2.43
CA GLU A 84 -12.90 -9.83 -2.53
C GLU A 84 -13.40 -10.25 -1.14
N GLY A 85 -14.69 -10.03 -0.90
CA GLY A 85 -15.32 -10.39 0.35
C GLY A 85 -15.04 -9.46 1.53
N CYS A 86 -14.23 -8.41 1.35
CA CYS A 86 -13.89 -7.50 2.46
C CYS A 86 -15.09 -6.65 2.90
N GLY A 87 -15.74 -5.96 1.96
CA GLY A 87 -16.88 -5.09 2.27
C GLY A 87 -16.53 -3.84 3.08
N GLY A 88 -15.25 -3.53 3.29
CA GLY A 88 -14.82 -2.33 3.99
C GLY A 88 -14.77 -1.11 3.08
N VAL A 89 -14.51 0.04 3.68
CA VAL A 89 -14.39 1.33 2.98
C VAL A 89 -13.02 1.92 3.31
N ILE A 90 -12.34 2.43 2.29
CA ILE A 90 -11.00 3.00 2.45
C ILE A 90 -11.08 4.28 3.28
N GLU A 91 -10.18 4.41 4.25
CA GLU A 91 -10.05 5.60 5.08
C GLU A 91 -8.72 6.30 4.83
N ARG A 92 -8.72 7.60 5.03
CA ARG A 92 -7.53 8.43 4.98
C ARG A 92 -7.22 8.92 6.39
N ILE A 93 -5.97 8.73 6.82
CA ILE A 93 -5.47 9.27 8.09
C ILE A 93 -4.21 10.09 7.83
N THR A 94 -3.84 10.94 8.78
CA THR A 94 -2.60 11.71 8.69
C THR A 94 -1.57 11.14 9.66
N GLN A 95 -0.39 10.80 9.15
CA GLN A 95 0.74 10.34 9.95
C GLN A 95 1.96 11.15 9.58
N SER A 96 2.59 11.81 10.56
CA SER A 96 3.80 12.63 10.35
C SER A 96 3.64 13.61 9.18
N ASN A 97 2.52 14.31 9.12
CA ASN A 97 2.17 15.29 8.09
C ASN A 97 1.95 14.68 6.69
N ARG A 98 1.81 13.37 6.59
CA ARG A 98 1.53 12.68 5.32
C ARG A 98 0.19 11.97 5.39
N SER A 99 -0.48 11.92 4.24
CA SER A 99 -1.71 11.15 4.12
C SER A 99 -1.40 9.67 4.01
N THR A 100 -2.09 8.87 4.81
CA THR A 100 -2.00 7.41 4.77
C THR A 100 -3.39 6.86 4.49
N PHE A 101 -3.48 5.90 3.59
CA PHE A 101 -4.74 5.30 3.17
C PHE A 101 -4.76 3.82 3.59
N LEU A 102 -5.89 3.36 4.10
CA LEU A 102 -6.02 1.99 4.59
C LEU A 102 -7.47 1.51 4.52
N CYS A 103 -7.64 0.21 4.54
CA CYS A 103 -8.95 -0.40 4.80
C CYS A 103 -8.95 -0.89 6.24
N PRO A 104 -9.71 -0.27 7.15
CA PRO A 104 -9.70 -0.67 8.56
C PRO A 104 -10.31 -2.05 8.80
N ARG A 105 -11.00 -2.60 7.83
CA ARG A 105 -11.64 -3.90 7.96
C ARG A 105 -10.68 -5.06 7.68
N CYS A 106 -9.86 -4.98 6.64
CA CYS A 106 -8.96 -6.08 6.29
C CYS A 106 -7.50 -5.88 6.71
N GLN A 107 -7.15 -4.69 7.17
CA GLN A 107 -5.81 -4.40 7.67
C GLN A 107 -5.81 -4.37 9.21
N ASN A 108 -4.95 -5.19 9.81
CA ASN A 108 -4.86 -5.32 11.27
C ASN A 108 -3.52 -4.90 11.81
#